data_a3f8f6dd843b6f07825abcbf1ff31742
#
_entry.id   a3f8f6dd843b6f07825abcbf1ff31742
#
_cell.length_a   1.000
_cell.length_b   1.000
_cell.length_c   1.000
_cell.angle_alpha   90.00
_cell.angle_beta   90.00
_cell.angle_gamma   90.00
#
_symmetry.space_group_name_H-M   'P 1'
#
loop_
_entity.id
_entity.type
_entity.pdbx_description
1 polymer ?
#
loop_
_entity_poly.entity_id
_entity_poly.type
_entity_poly.pdbx_seq_one_letter_code
_entity_poly.pdbx_strand_id
1 'polypeptide(L)'
;MHNLCDVLVIGGGPAGSTVAPLLAQKGYKVTLIEKARHPRFHIGESLLPANLPIFDLLGVSEQVAKVGMVKNAAEFNSPWHGHQQRFYFADAWDKSMPSAFQVRRSEFDEILIRNAEAKGVKVIEDCRVKVVN
;
A
#
# COMPACT_ATOMS: atom_id res chain seq x y z
N MET A 1 -9.34 2.06 30.86
CA MET A 1 -7.89 2.10 30.49
C MET A 1 -7.73 2.98 29.27
N HIS A 2 -6.95 4.04 29.39
CA HIS A 2 -6.57 4.82 28.24
C HIS A 2 -5.52 4.04 27.44
N ASN A 3 -5.87 3.62 26.22
CA ASN A 3 -4.89 3.06 25.28
C ASN A 3 -4.05 4.21 24.72
N LEU A 4 -3.04 4.63 25.44
CA LEU A 4 -2.15 5.69 24.99
C LEU A 4 -1.23 5.14 23.90
N CYS A 5 -1.16 5.84 22.77
CA CYS A 5 -0.19 5.63 21.71
C CYS A 5 0.46 6.97 21.37
N ASP A 6 1.66 6.92 20.78
CA ASP A 6 2.34 8.13 20.31
C ASP A 6 1.74 8.61 18.99
N VAL A 7 1.30 7.65 18.15
CA VAL A 7 0.71 7.93 16.84
C VAL A 7 -0.52 7.06 16.62
N LEU A 8 -1.62 7.70 16.24
CA LEU A 8 -2.84 7.04 15.79
C LEU A 8 -2.96 7.17 14.29
N VAL A 9 -2.98 6.02 13.59
CA VAL A 9 -3.22 5.94 12.13
C VAL A 9 -4.66 5.52 11.89
N ILE A 10 -5.41 6.32 11.15
CA ILE A 10 -6.80 6.05 10.81
C ILE A 10 -6.87 5.59 9.35
N GLY A 11 -7.20 4.32 9.16
CA GLY A 11 -7.29 3.65 7.86
C GLY A 11 -6.16 2.66 7.63
N GLY A 12 -6.53 1.39 7.39
CA GLY A 12 -5.63 0.27 7.13
C GLY A 12 -5.44 -0.04 5.63
N GLY A 13 -5.65 0.94 4.76
CA GLY A 13 -5.29 0.84 3.35
C GLY A 13 -3.77 0.96 3.12
N PRO A 14 -3.30 0.98 1.86
CA PRO A 14 -1.87 0.98 1.55
C PRO A 14 -1.09 2.10 2.24
N ALA A 15 -1.63 3.30 2.33
CA ALA A 15 -0.95 4.44 2.96
C ALA A 15 -0.76 4.23 4.47
N GLY A 16 -1.84 3.90 5.20
CA GLY A 16 -1.79 3.68 6.64
C GLY A 16 -0.93 2.48 7.01
N SER A 17 -1.09 1.38 6.28
CA SER A 17 -0.30 0.15 6.49
C SER A 17 1.16 0.27 6.04
N THR A 18 1.53 1.37 5.37
CA THR A 18 2.92 1.72 5.08
C THR A 18 3.52 2.62 6.15
N VAL A 19 2.84 3.70 6.53
CA VAL A 19 3.40 4.65 7.49
C VAL A 19 3.48 4.08 8.90
N ALA A 20 2.48 3.29 9.31
CA ALA A 20 2.41 2.74 10.66
C ALA A 20 3.62 1.87 11.04
N PRO A 21 4.02 0.84 10.25
CA PRO A 21 5.18 0.03 10.57
C PRO A 21 6.49 0.81 10.51
N LEU A 22 6.62 1.78 9.62
CA LEU A 22 7.82 2.63 9.54
C LEU A 22 8.00 3.48 10.79
N LEU A 23 6.92 3.99 11.37
CA LEU A 23 6.94 4.69 12.65
C LEU A 23 7.23 3.74 13.82
N ALA A 24 6.63 2.55 13.82
CA ALA A 24 6.90 1.56 14.86
C ALA A 24 8.37 1.13 14.88
N GLN A 25 9.00 0.97 13.71
CA GLN A 25 10.43 0.68 13.60
C GLN A 25 11.34 1.81 14.16
N LYS A 26 10.82 3.03 14.22
CA LYS A 26 11.51 4.16 14.86
C LYS A 26 11.27 4.25 16.37
N GLY A 27 10.56 3.28 16.95
CA GLY A 27 10.32 3.19 18.40
C GLY A 27 9.03 3.85 18.88
N TYR A 28 8.19 4.39 17.99
CA TYR A 28 6.90 4.96 18.39
C TYR A 28 5.88 3.85 18.68
N LYS A 29 5.05 4.07 19.68
CA LYS A 29 3.86 3.25 19.96
C LYS A 29 2.76 3.65 18.96
N VAL A 30 2.54 2.82 17.94
CA VAL A 30 1.58 3.09 16.88
C VAL A 30 0.34 2.24 17.04
N THR A 31 -0.83 2.86 16.97
CA THR A 31 -2.12 2.18 16.83
C THR A 31 -2.71 2.52 15.47
N LEU A 32 -3.10 1.49 14.72
CA LEU A 32 -3.80 1.62 13.44
C LEU A 32 -5.23 1.12 13.60
N ILE A 33 -6.19 1.95 13.21
CA ILE A 33 -7.62 1.63 13.26
C ILE A 33 -8.18 1.53 11.83
N GLU A 34 -8.81 0.40 11.53
CA GLU A 34 -9.44 0.15 10.23
C GLU A 34 -10.92 -0.22 10.42
N LYS A 35 -11.78 0.38 9.60
CA LYS A 35 -13.24 0.17 9.66
C LYS A 35 -13.70 -1.19 9.16
N ALA A 36 -12.92 -1.79 8.26
CA ALA A 36 -13.21 -3.09 7.66
C ALA A 36 -12.29 -4.16 8.25
N ARG A 37 -12.58 -5.41 7.93
CA ARG A 37 -11.70 -6.54 8.21
C ARG A 37 -11.02 -6.99 6.92
N HIS A 38 -9.71 -7.20 6.97
CA HIS A 38 -8.96 -7.75 5.85
C HIS A 38 -9.04 -9.29 5.84
N PRO A 39 -9.01 -9.94 4.66
CA PRO A 39 -9.01 -9.33 3.33
C PRO A 39 -10.36 -8.70 2.97
N ARG A 40 -10.33 -7.60 2.21
CA ARG A 40 -11.54 -6.90 1.76
C ARG A 40 -11.38 -6.37 0.35
N PHE A 41 -12.48 -6.25 -0.38
CA PHE A 41 -12.49 -5.65 -1.71
C PHE A 41 -12.19 -4.14 -1.65
N HIS A 42 -11.38 -3.66 -2.60
CA HIS A 42 -11.16 -2.25 -2.87
C HIS A 42 -10.76 -2.07 -4.34
N ILE A 43 -11.05 -0.89 -4.90
CA ILE A 43 -10.60 -0.51 -6.25
C ILE A 43 -9.22 0.17 -6.18
N GLY A 44 -8.50 0.20 -7.31
CA GLY A 44 -7.17 0.80 -7.42
C GLY A 44 -6.07 -0.26 -7.38
N GLU A 45 -6.06 -1.12 -8.38
CA GLU A 45 -5.20 -2.31 -8.48
C GLU A 45 -3.90 -2.06 -9.25
N SER A 46 -3.81 -0.94 -9.97
CA SER A 46 -2.65 -0.59 -10.79
C SER A 46 -1.65 0.22 -9.96
N LEU A 47 -0.54 -0.40 -9.60
CA LEU A 47 0.53 0.26 -8.86
C LEU A 47 1.50 0.96 -9.80
N LEU A 48 2.33 1.83 -9.25
CA LEU A 48 3.36 2.57 -9.97
C LEU A 48 4.77 2.10 -9.58
N PRO A 49 5.78 2.28 -10.45
CA PRO A 49 7.16 1.87 -10.16
C PRO A 49 7.73 2.41 -8.85
N ALA A 50 7.37 3.65 -8.46
CA ALA A 50 7.81 4.26 -7.21
C ALA A 50 7.39 3.51 -5.93
N ASN A 51 6.53 2.51 -6.04
CA ASN A 51 6.17 1.64 -4.92
C ASN A 51 7.25 0.58 -4.63
N LEU A 52 8.08 0.20 -5.61
CA LEU A 52 9.08 -0.87 -5.46
C LEU A 52 10.06 -0.62 -4.30
N PRO A 53 10.70 0.56 -4.20
CA PRO A 53 11.59 0.87 -3.07
C PRO A 53 10.87 0.85 -1.71
N ILE A 54 9.58 1.19 -1.69
CA ILE A 54 8.77 1.17 -0.47
C ILE A 54 8.54 -0.28 -0.03
N PHE A 55 8.29 -1.21 -0.96
CA PHE A 55 8.14 -2.62 -0.64
C PHE A 55 9.42 -3.23 -0.07
N ASP A 56 10.58 -2.84 -0.61
CA ASP A 56 11.88 -3.24 -0.06
C ASP A 56 12.07 -2.70 1.36
N LEU A 57 11.76 -1.43 1.58
CA LEU A 57 11.84 -0.79 2.90
C LEU A 57 10.93 -1.46 3.94
N LEU A 58 9.75 -1.90 3.53
CA LEU A 58 8.78 -2.62 4.37
C LEU A 58 9.15 -4.11 4.55
N GLY A 59 9.99 -4.66 3.68
CA GLY A 59 10.33 -6.08 3.66
C GLY A 59 9.22 -6.98 3.09
N VAL A 60 8.39 -6.46 2.18
CA VAL A 60 7.24 -7.19 1.59
C VAL A 60 7.39 -7.48 0.09
N SER A 61 8.53 -7.13 -0.52
CA SER A 61 8.75 -7.25 -1.97
C SER A 61 8.45 -8.64 -2.51
N GLU A 62 8.92 -9.70 -1.85
CA GLU A 62 8.66 -11.07 -2.28
C GLU A 62 7.17 -11.46 -2.19
N GLN A 63 6.50 -11.03 -1.12
CA GLN A 63 5.08 -11.33 -0.91
C GLN A 63 4.23 -10.63 -1.97
N VAL A 64 4.53 -9.36 -2.26
CA VAL A 64 3.84 -8.58 -3.30
C VAL A 64 4.09 -9.18 -4.68
N ALA A 65 5.33 -9.60 -4.98
CA ALA A 65 5.66 -10.23 -6.26
C ALA A 65 4.92 -11.56 -6.49
N LYS A 66 4.60 -12.32 -5.43
CA LYS A 66 3.85 -13.57 -5.53
C LYS A 66 2.38 -13.37 -5.90
N VAL A 67 1.77 -12.28 -5.49
CA VAL A 67 0.35 -11.98 -5.77
C VAL A 67 0.16 -10.98 -6.90
N GLY A 68 1.22 -10.29 -7.30
CA GLY A 68 1.20 -9.26 -8.33
C GLY A 68 1.51 -9.80 -9.72
N MET A 69 0.89 -9.19 -10.72
CA MET A 69 1.25 -9.35 -12.13
C MET A 69 2.19 -8.22 -12.52
N VAL A 70 3.34 -8.54 -13.13
CA VAL A 70 4.30 -7.53 -13.59
C VAL A 70 3.69 -6.68 -14.69
N LYS A 71 3.84 -5.37 -14.54
CA LYS A 71 3.38 -4.35 -15.47
C LYS A 71 4.56 -3.50 -15.93
N ASN A 72 4.77 -3.41 -17.25
CA ASN A 72 5.96 -2.76 -17.82
C ASN A 72 5.66 -1.39 -18.43
N ALA A 73 4.39 -1.05 -18.60
CA ALA A 73 3.99 0.19 -19.27
C ALA A 73 2.63 0.69 -18.76
N ALA A 74 2.34 1.95 -19.05
CA ALA A 74 1.01 2.53 -18.99
C ALA A 74 0.59 2.97 -20.41
N GLU A 75 -0.65 2.67 -20.77
CA GLU A 75 -1.22 3.06 -22.06
C GLU A 75 -2.42 3.98 -21.84
N PHE A 76 -2.44 5.07 -22.57
CA PHE A 76 -3.52 6.04 -22.59
C PHE A 76 -4.15 6.03 -23.98
N ASN A 77 -5.46 5.86 -24.02
CA ASN A 77 -6.22 5.87 -25.26
C ASN A 77 -7.29 6.97 -25.18
N SER A 78 -7.28 7.90 -26.16
CA SER A 78 -8.30 8.92 -26.29
C SER A 78 -9.16 8.62 -27.52
N PRO A 79 -10.33 8.00 -27.37
CA PRO A 79 -11.22 7.68 -28.50
C PRO A 79 -11.73 8.95 -29.21
N TRP A 80 -11.82 10.07 -28.48
CA TRP A 80 -12.27 11.34 -29.02
C TRP A 80 -11.28 11.97 -30.04
N HIS A 81 -10.00 11.70 -29.86
CA HIS A 81 -8.92 12.25 -30.69
C HIS A 81 -8.27 11.21 -31.60
N GLY A 82 -8.71 9.95 -31.53
CA GLY A 82 -8.07 8.84 -32.27
C GLY A 82 -6.59 8.66 -31.90
N HIS A 83 -6.21 9.04 -30.67
CA HIS A 83 -4.82 9.06 -30.24
C HIS A 83 -4.57 8.01 -29.16
N GLN A 84 -3.48 7.26 -29.30
CA GLN A 84 -3.01 6.27 -28.35
C GLN A 84 -1.55 6.55 -28.01
N GLN A 85 -1.24 6.56 -26.70
CA GLN A 85 0.12 6.78 -26.23
C GLN A 85 0.48 5.71 -25.21
N ARG A 86 1.65 5.09 -25.36
CA ARG A 86 2.20 4.10 -24.44
C ARG A 86 3.51 4.60 -23.86
N PHE A 87 3.64 4.48 -22.55
CA PHE A 87 4.83 4.85 -21.79
C PHE A 87 5.40 3.60 -21.12
N TYR A 88 6.58 3.18 -21.53
CA TYR A 88 7.29 2.09 -20.89
C TYR A 88 8.02 2.62 -19.65
N PHE A 89 7.89 1.93 -18.52
CA PHE A 89 8.54 2.34 -17.28
C PHE A 89 10.07 2.27 -17.36
N ALA A 90 10.61 1.32 -18.16
CA ALA A 90 12.03 1.22 -18.41
C ALA A 90 12.62 2.44 -19.15
N ASP A 91 11.78 3.23 -19.84
CA ASP A 91 12.19 4.45 -20.55
C ASP A 91 12.10 5.71 -19.67
N ALA A 92 11.68 5.56 -18.42
CA ALA A 92 11.62 6.64 -17.46
C ALA A 92 13.01 7.24 -17.20
N TRP A 93 13.03 8.44 -16.67
CA TRP A 93 14.28 9.13 -16.31
C TRP A 93 15.12 8.34 -15.31
N ASP A 94 14.48 7.81 -14.27
CA ASP A 94 15.10 6.88 -13.33
C ASP A 94 14.89 5.43 -13.81
N LYS A 95 16.00 4.80 -14.20
CA LYS A 95 16.04 3.42 -14.72
C LYS A 95 15.98 2.35 -13.62
N SER A 96 16.09 2.74 -12.35
CA SER A 96 16.10 1.78 -11.22
C SER A 96 14.77 1.11 -10.98
N MET A 97 13.67 1.65 -11.53
CA MET A 97 12.31 1.16 -11.34
C MET A 97 11.65 0.84 -12.70
N PRO A 98 12.08 -0.24 -13.40
CA PRO A 98 11.67 -0.51 -14.78
C PRO A 98 10.27 -1.11 -14.92
N SER A 99 9.62 -1.45 -13.82
CA SER A 99 8.33 -2.12 -13.80
C SER A 99 7.48 -1.69 -12.59
N ALA A 100 6.24 -2.13 -12.60
CA ALA A 100 5.31 -2.02 -11.48
C ALA A 100 4.52 -3.32 -11.34
N PHE A 101 3.54 -3.36 -10.44
CA PHE A 101 2.63 -4.49 -10.31
C PHE A 101 1.18 -4.06 -10.52
N GLN A 102 0.40 -4.97 -11.11
CA GLN A 102 -1.04 -5.02 -11.03
C GLN A 102 -1.40 -6.01 -9.93
N VAL A 103 -2.20 -5.61 -8.94
CA VAL A 103 -2.49 -6.43 -7.77
C VAL A 103 -3.99 -6.51 -7.51
N ARG A 104 -4.44 -7.60 -6.91
CA ARG A 104 -5.74 -7.60 -6.23
C ARG A 104 -5.59 -6.91 -4.88
N ARG A 105 -6.35 -5.84 -4.69
CA ARG A 105 -6.27 -5.04 -3.46
C ARG A 105 -6.60 -5.82 -2.19
N SER A 106 -7.46 -6.83 -2.26
CA SER A 106 -7.74 -7.70 -1.11
C SER A 106 -6.50 -8.42 -0.61
N GLU A 107 -5.69 -8.96 -1.52
CA GLU A 107 -4.45 -9.67 -1.18
C GLU A 107 -3.32 -8.69 -0.83
N PHE A 108 -3.15 -7.65 -1.61
CA PHE A 108 -2.11 -6.64 -1.41
C PHE A 108 -2.28 -5.88 -0.09
N ASP A 109 -3.49 -5.39 0.18
CA ASP A 109 -3.77 -4.63 1.40
C ASP A 109 -3.62 -5.54 2.64
N GLU A 110 -3.98 -6.82 2.54
CA GLU A 110 -3.78 -7.77 3.63
C GLU A 110 -2.29 -8.00 3.93
N ILE A 111 -1.46 -8.18 2.91
CA ILE A 111 0.00 -8.29 3.09
C ILE A 111 0.52 -7.08 3.89
N LEU A 112 0.11 -5.88 3.52
CA LEU A 112 0.61 -4.66 4.16
C LEU A 112 0.14 -4.53 5.62
N ILE A 113 -1.13 -4.79 5.90
CA ILE A 113 -1.65 -4.64 7.27
C ILE A 113 -1.11 -5.72 8.21
N ARG A 114 -0.94 -6.97 7.73
CA ARG A 114 -0.29 -8.05 8.51
C ARG A 114 1.19 -7.77 8.73
N ASN A 115 1.87 -7.18 7.77
CA ASN A 115 3.24 -6.70 7.97
C ASN A 115 3.30 -5.61 9.05
N ALA A 116 2.33 -4.70 9.08
CA ALA A 116 2.26 -3.68 10.13
C ALA A 116 2.13 -4.32 11.52
N GLU A 117 1.27 -5.32 11.69
CA GLU A 117 1.15 -6.11 12.94
C GLU A 117 2.49 -6.76 13.31
N ALA A 118 3.13 -7.44 12.35
CA ALA A 118 4.41 -8.13 12.57
C ALA A 118 5.54 -7.16 12.97
N LYS A 119 5.45 -5.89 12.57
CA LYS A 119 6.39 -4.82 12.92
C LYS A 119 6.05 -4.11 14.24
N GLY A 120 5.05 -4.58 14.98
CA GLY A 120 4.71 -4.08 16.31
C GLY A 120 3.63 -2.99 16.34
N VAL A 121 2.95 -2.75 15.23
CA VAL A 121 1.77 -1.87 15.21
C VAL A 121 0.59 -2.57 15.88
N LYS A 122 -0.10 -1.88 16.78
CA LYS A 122 -1.38 -2.36 17.29
C LYS A 122 -2.46 -2.09 16.26
N VAL A 123 -2.90 -3.13 15.57
CA VAL A 123 -3.97 -3.04 14.56
C VAL A 123 -5.32 -3.38 15.18
N ILE A 124 -6.32 -2.54 14.91
CA ILE A 124 -7.71 -2.71 15.36
C ILE A 124 -8.60 -2.65 14.12
N GLU A 125 -9.09 -3.80 13.68
CA GLU A 125 -10.03 -3.95 12.58
C GLU A 125 -11.48 -3.91 13.08
N ASP A 126 -12.45 -3.83 12.17
CA ASP A 126 -13.89 -3.69 12.46
C ASP A 126 -14.20 -2.47 13.37
N CYS A 127 -13.38 -1.46 13.32
CA CYS A 127 -13.51 -0.27 14.15
C CYS A 127 -13.53 1.01 13.31
N ARG A 128 -14.70 1.62 13.24
CA ARG A 128 -14.90 2.88 12.50
C ARG A 128 -14.73 4.06 13.44
N VAL A 129 -13.77 4.93 13.13
CA VAL A 129 -13.64 6.24 13.80
C VAL A 129 -14.76 7.16 13.33
N LYS A 130 -15.52 7.73 14.27
CA LYS A 130 -16.63 8.61 13.98
C LYS A 130 -16.24 10.10 14.12
N VAL A 131 -15.46 10.40 15.14
CA VAL A 131 -15.06 11.76 15.48
C VAL A 131 -13.64 11.74 16.03
N VAL A 132 -12.87 12.76 15.69
CA VAL A 132 -11.57 13.07 16.28
C VAL A 132 -11.68 14.46 16.89
N ASN A 133 -11.44 14.60 18.20
CA ASN A 133 -11.52 15.88 18.94
C ASN A 133 -10.11 16.46 19.12
#